data_f702d100a487a97b7e17d0320490d2a1
#
_entry.id   f702d100a487a97b7e17d0320490d2a1
#
_cell.length_a   1.000
_cell.length_b   1.000
_cell.length_c   1.000
_cell.angle_alpha   90.00
_cell.angle_beta   90.00
_cell.angle_gamma   90.00
#
_symmetry.space_group_name_H-M   'P 1'
#
loop_
_entity.id
_entity.type
_entity.pdbx_description
1 polymer ?
#
loop_
_entity_poly.entity_id
_entity_poly.type
_entity_poly.pdbx_seq_one_letter_code
_entity_poly.pdbx_strand_id
1 'polypeptide(L)'
;MYKRQVYEQIYEFIKREIRKGNIKTGERLPSTRNMSSYLQVSRSTVLASYEQLLAEGYIEARERKGYYAIEIEKDFADNQENTINNSRDMVYINPYTIDFSPNGIETEHFPVNEWRKISKNIFTDEMKNLFNSGDKRGDDGLREQLAVFLQKSRGVKADKSRIILGAGNENLLMLIKLLLPGNVIFAVENPVYKKSYDILRNFTDNVIPVGLDKDGLSVKELEKSNADVAYLTPSHQYPLGIVMGIKRRVELLNWASRKEDRYIIEDDYDSEFRYKGRPIPSLQSIDSGEKVIYMGTFSKSVTPAIRMSYMVLPKKLMDIYMKKTSYIGNTVSRIDQKYMEIFMKNGGFERHLNRMRTIYKAKHDVMLNELKTWKNINISGENAGVHIILEINNNMTEKELVKRAAEEGVKVYPLSDYYIGGISNRLPGIIIGYSKLCSEKIINGLRILKKVWKIEEAGA
;
A
#
# COMPACT_ATOMS: atom_id res chain seq x y z
N MET A 1 -0.22 16.94 33.83
CA MET A 1 0.71 18.08 33.98
C MET A 1 1.97 17.56 34.69
N TYR A 2 3.03 17.20 33.96
CA TYR A 2 4.29 16.76 34.56
C TYR A 2 4.93 17.97 35.28
N LYS A 3 5.19 17.85 36.59
CA LYS A 3 6.01 18.82 37.28
C LYS A 3 7.41 18.79 36.70
N ARG A 4 7.79 19.81 35.94
CA ARG A 4 9.19 19.97 35.48
C ARG A 4 10.13 19.97 36.69
N GLN A 5 11.20 19.21 36.58
CA GLN A 5 12.21 19.18 37.65
C GLN A 5 12.84 20.59 37.82
N VAL A 6 13.26 20.93 39.01
CA VAL A 6 13.75 22.29 39.29
C VAL A 6 14.94 22.69 38.42
N TYR A 7 15.83 21.74 38.08
CA TYR A 7 16.95 22.03 37.19
C TYR A 7 16.49 22.40 35.77
N GLU A 8 15.41 21.80 35.25
CA GLU A 8 14.85 22.15 33.95
C GLU A 8 14.27 23.55 33.92
N GLN A 9 13.68 24.00 35.04
CA GLN A 9 13.14 25.35 35.14
C GLN A 9 14.26 26.40 35.14
N ILE A 10 15.36 26.16 35.82
CA ILE A 10 16.54 27.03 35.82
C ILE A 10 17.18 27.08 34.45
N TYR A 11 17.36 25.90 33.80
CA TYR A 11 17.88 25.76 32.47
C TYR A 11 17.05 26.54 31.45
N GLU A 12 15.74 26.32 31.41
CA GLU A 12 14.83 26.99 30.49
C GLU A 12 14.76 28.49 30.69
N PHE A 13 14.83 28.95 31.96
CA PHE A 13 14.88 30.36 32.28
C PHE A 13 16.13 31.01 31.70
N ILE A 14 17.32 30.50 32.02
CA ILE A 14 18.59 31.07 31.54
C ILE A 14 18.67 31.01 30.01
N LYS A 15 18.32 29.90 29.42
CA LYS A 15 18.26 29.73 27.97
C LYS A 15 17.39 30.80 27.29
N ARG A 16 16.19 31.04 27.83
CA ARG A 16 15.28 32.07 27.35
C ARG A 16 15.85 33.48 27.50
N GLU A 17 16.50 33.81 28.64
CA GLU A 17 17.07 35.11 28.89
C GLU A 17 18.28 35.39 27.96
N ILE A 18 19.09 34.39 27.64
CA ILE A 18 20.17 34.49 26.66
C ILE A 18 19.57 34.72 25.24
N ARG A 19 18.55 33.95 24.85
CA ARG A 19 17.89 34.09 23.55
C ARG A 19 17.23 35.46 23.35
N LYS A 20 16.65 36.01 24.42
CA LYS A 20 16.04 37.35 24.39
C LYS A 20 17.08 38.47 24.40
N GLY A 21 18.35 38.17 24.62
CA GLY A 21 19.41 39.15 24.75
C GLY A 21 19.40 39.90 26.13
N ASN A 22 18.60 39.46 27.09
CA ASN A 22 18.61 40.00 28.45
C ASN A 22 19.92 39.65 29.21
N ILE A 23 20.47 38.46 28.90
CA ILE A 23 21.84 38.10 29.26
C ILE A 23 22.68 38.33 28.02
N LYS A 24 23.62 39.30 28.10
CA LYS A 24 24.42 39.72 26.92
C LYS A 24 25.52 38.72 26.61
N THR A 25 25.86 38.62 25.32
CA THR A 25 27.02 37.84 24.85
C THR A 25 28.27 38.21 25.66
N GLY A 26 28.97 37.22 26.17
CA GLY A 26 30.15 37.41 27.02
C GLY A 26 29.84 37.81 28.47
N GLU A 27 28.56 37.95 28.84
CA GLU A 27 28.17 38.23 30.22
C GLU A 27 28.41 37.02 31.11
N ARG A 28 28.93 37.27 32.28
CA ARG A 28 29.27 36.25 33.29
C ARG A 28 28.01 35.85 34.07
N LEU A 29 27.67 34.56 34.02
CA LEU A 29 26.61 34.03 34.88
C LEU A 29 27.05 33.97 36.35
N PRO A 30 26.09 34.05 37.30
CA PRO A 30 26.36 33.81 38.69
C PRO A 30 27.04 32.46 38.92
N SER A 31 27.94 32.38 39.91
CA SER A 31 28.53 31.08 40.26
C SER A 31 27.45 30.08 40.69
N THR A 32 27.67 28.79 40.50
CA THR A 32 26.72 27.75 40.95
C THR A 32 26.38 27.84 42.41
N ARG A 33 27.34 28.34 43.23
CA ARG A 33 27.14 28.59 44.68
C ARG A 33 26.22 29.81 44.93
N ASN A 34 26.44 30.91 44.22
CA ASN A 34 25.61 32.10 44.36
C ASN A 34 24.19 31.87 43.85
N MET A 35 24.04 31.23 42.71
CA MET A 35 22.74 30.90 42.14
C MET A 35 21.95 29.93 43.04
N SER A 36 22.62 28.92 43.60
CA SER A 36 21.98 27.97 44.52
C SER A 36 21.48 28.63 45.79
N SER A 37 22.29 29.57 46.36
CA SER A 37 21.90 30.35 47.53
C SER A 37 20.74 31.30 47.22
N TYR A 38 20.76 31.95 46.08
CA TYR A 38 19.69 32.87 45.64
C TYR A 38 18.36 32.15 45.39
N LEU A 39 18.39 31.00 44.71
CA LEU A 39 17.20 30.23 44.40
C LEU A 39 16.77 29.25 45.50
N GLN A 40 17.52 29.15 46.61
CA GLN A 40 17.30 28.18 47.69
C GLN A 40 17.20 26.74 47.23
N VAL A 41 18.03 26.35 46.27
CA VAL A 41 18.10 24.98 45.70
C VAL A 41 19.49 24.38 45.96
N SER A 42 19.62 23.07 45.73
CA SER A 42 20.92 22.41 45.87
C SER A 42 21.90 22.90 44.80
N ARG A 43 23.19 22.96 45.16
CA ARG A 43 24.24 23.30 44.18
C ARG A 43 24.31 22.33 43.02
N SER A 44 24.02 21.05 43.25
CA SER A 44 23.95 20.03 42.21
C SER A 44 22.84 20.28 41.17
N THR A 45 21.70 20.83 41.63
CA THR A 45 20.59 21.22 40.74
C THR A 45 20.99 22.34 39.77
N VAL A 46 21.68 23.38 40.28
CA VAL A 46 22.20 24.46 39.43
C VAL A 46 23.32 23.97 38.52
N LEU A 47 24.19 23.09 39.03
CA LEU A 47 25.27 22.52 38.22
C LEU A 47 24.71 21.72 37.03
N ALA A 48 23.70 20.87 37.25
CA ALA A 48 23.06 20.12 36.17
C ALA A 48 22.45 21.04 35.11
N SER A 49 21.83 22.17 35.50
CA SER A 49 21.32 23.18 34.57
C SER A 49 22.43 23.83 33.74
N TYR A 50 23.55 24.14 34.37
CA TYR A 50 24.70 24.77 33.73
C TYR A 50 25.42 23.78 32.81
N GLU A 51 25.55 22.52 33.20
CA GLU A 51 26.11 21.44 32.34
C GLU A 51 25.28 21.24 31.09
N GLN A 52 23.94 21.30 31.22
CA GLN A 52 23.04 21.20 30.06
C GLN A 52 23.20 22.42 29.12
N LEU A 53 23.24 23.66 29.68
CA LEU A 53 23.48 24.88 28.91
C LEU A 53 24.86 24.87 28.22
N LEU A 54 25.87 24.31 28.85
CA LEU A 54 27.22 24.15 28.33
C LEU A 54 27.22 23.11 27.19
N ALA A 55 26.56 21.97 27.38
CA ALA A 55 26.45 20.92 26.38
C ALA A 55 25.69 21.38 25.12
N GLU A 56 24.69 22.26 25.28
CA GLU A 56 23.94 22.85 24.17
C GLU A 56 24.61 24.09 23.54
N GLY A 57 25.73 24.57 24.16
CA GLY A 57 26.48 25.71 23.63
C GLY A 57 25.84 27.07 23.87
N TYR A 58 24.96 27.22 24.87
CA TYR A 58 24.43 28.51 25.29
C TYR A 58 25.39 29.29 26.17
N ILE A 59 26.25 28.58 26.89
CA ILE A 59 27.29 29.13 27.72
C ILE A 59 28.63 28.42 27.50
N GLU A 60 29.72 29.08 27.82
CA GLU A 60 31.07 28.51 27.89
C GLU A 60 31.64 28.55 29.29
N ALA A 61 32.46 27.57 29.63
CA ALA A 61 33.21 27.56 30.88
C ALA A 61 34.61 28.13 30.62
N ARG A 62 35.00 29.20 31.36
CA ARG A 62 36.36 29.74 31.32
C ARG A 62 37.08 29.31 32.57
N GLU A 63 38.26 28.72 32.41
CA GLU A 63 39.05 28.16 33.49
C GLU A 63 39.27 29.21 34.61
N ARG A 64 38.90 28.83 35.86
CA ARG A 64 38.97 29.68 37.05
C ARG A 64 38.17 30.99 37.02
N LYS A 65 37.41 31.28 35.93
CA LYS A 65 36.63 32.51 35.74
C LYS A 65 35.12 32.30 35.82
N GLY A 66 34.64 31.07 35.57
CA GLY A 66 33.21 30.72 35.66
C GLY A 66 32.56 30.54 34.29
N TYR A 67 31.24 30.71 34.24
CA TYR A 67 30.42 30.49 33.03
C TYR A 67 30.04 31.80 32.38
N TYR A 68 30.04 31.84 31.03
CA TYR A 68 29.79 33.04 30.23
C TYR A 68 28.82 32.71 29.12
N ALA A 69 27.87 33.60 28.79
CA ALA A 69 26.96 33.47 27.69
C ALA A 69 27.68 33.58 26.34
N ILE A 70 27.31 32.72 25.39
CA ILE A 70 27.85 32.72 24.01
C ILE A 70 26.94 33.52 23.10
N GLU A 71 27.51 34.07 22.01
CA GLU A 71 26.73 34.74 20.95
C GLU A 71 25.88 33.76 20.20
N ILE A 72 24.57 34.04 20.08
CA ILE A 72 23.63 33.26 19.30
C ILE A 72 23.16 34.15 18.15
N GLU A 73 23.43 33.75 16.94
CA GLU A 73 22.88 34.44 15.74
C GLU A 73 21.35 34.49 15.85
N LYS A 74 20.79 35.69 15.74
CA LYS A 74 19.35 35.93 15.95
C LYS A 74 18.40 35.34 14.91
N ASP A 75 18.91 34.87 13.78
CA ASP A 75 18.09 34.45 12.64
C ASP A 75 17.32 33.13 12.82
N PHE A 76 17.63 32.33 13.84
CA PHE A 76 16.93 31.08 14.11
C PHE A 76 15.95 31.10 15.30
N ALA A 77 15.86 32.20 16.05
CA ALA A 77 15.20 32.19 17.36
C ALA A 77 13.75 32.69 17.36
N ASP A 78 13.32 33.52 16.43
CA ASP A 78 12.02 34.20 16.51
C ASP A 78 10.86 33.55 15.72
N ASN A 79 11.12 32.49 14.96
CA ASN A 79 10.09 31.87 14.13
C ASN A 79 9.40 30.63 14.74
N GLN A 80 9.73 30.23 15.97
CA GLN A 80 9.13 29.02 16.56
C GLN A 80 7.96 29.23 17.52
N GLU A 81 7.64 30.45 17.96
CA GLU A 81 6.50 30.66 18.86
C GLU A 81 5.13 30.81 18.19
N ASN A 82 5.07 30.91 16.84
CA ASN A 82 3.79 31.20 16.16
C ASN A 82 3.38 30.24 15.04
N THR A 83 3.98 29.06 14.92
CA THR A 83 3.57 28.09 13.87
C THR A 83 3.12 26.72 14.40
N ILE A 84 2.57 26.66 15.61
CA ILE A 84 1.50 25.70 15.82
C ILE A 84 0.23 26.37 15.29
N ASN A 85 0.17 26.57 13.99
CA ASN A 85 -1.10 26.68 13.33
C ASN A 85 -1.87 25.43 13.74
N ASN A 86 -2.96 25.63 14.46
CA ASN A 86 -4.05 24.69 14.53
C ASN A 86 -4.50 24.42 13.07
N SER A 87 -3.75 23.58 12.36
CA SER A 87 -4.33 22.77 11.33
C SER A 87 -5.38 21.98 12.11
N ARG A 88 -6.59 22.48 12.15
CA ARG A 88 -7.76 21.67 12.51
C ARG A 88 -7.57 20.43 11.69
N ASP A 89 -7.31 19.31 12.35
CA ASP A 89 -7.41 18.00 11.74
C ASP A 89 -8.77 18.02 11.05
N MET A 90 -8.75 18.17 9.73
CA MET A 90 -9.95 17.98 8.95
C MET A 90 -10.27 16.51 9.15
N VAL A 91 -11.12 16.25 10.13
CA VAL A 91 -11.79 14.94 10.26
C VAL A 91 -12.41 14.71 8.90
N TYR A 92 -11.86 13.78 8.14
CA TYR A 92 -12.34 13.45 6.81
C TYR A 92 -13.70 12.75 7.00
N ILE A 93 -14.74 13.58 7.12
CA ILE A 93 -16.12 13.08 7.16
C ILE A 93 -16.40 12.62 5.73
N ASN A 94 -16.48 11.31 5.55
CA ASN A 94 -16.89 10.76 4.27
C ASN A 94 -18.33 11.23 3.98
N PRO A 95 -18.56 12.09 2.96
CA PRO A 95 -19.87 12.65 2.67
C PRO A 95 -20.84 11.62 2.09
N TYR A 96 -20.34 10.42 1.76
CA TYR A 96 -21.12 9.36 1.12
C TYR A 96 -21.64 8.36 2.14
N THR A 97 -22.93 8.06 2.04
CA THR A 97 -23.59 7.02 2.85
C THR A 97 -23.31 5.61 2.33
N ILE A 98 -23.13 5.49 1.00
CA ILE A 98 -22.81 4.23 0.30
C ILE A 98 -21.60 4.47 -0.61
N ASP A 99 -20.52 3.70 -0.40
CA ASP A 99 -19.31 3.80 -1.21
C ASP A 99 -19.02 2.45 -1.89
N PHE A 100 -19.28 2.39 -3.21
CA PHE A 100 -18.98 1.23 -4.06
C PHE A 100 -17.50 1.13 -4.45
N SER A 101 -16.60 1.30 -3.50
CA SER A 101 -15.16 1.26 -3.71
C SER A 101 -14.68 -0.08 -4.27
N PRO A 102 -13.99 -0.13 -5.43
CA PRO A 102 -13.41 -1.35 -5.98
C PRO A 102 -12.20 -1.84 -5.17
N ASN A 103 -11.67 -0.98 -4.30
CA ASN A 103 -10.52 -1.27 -3.45
C ASN A 103 -10.91 -1.67 -2.01
N GLY A 104 -12.20 -1.69 -1.68
CA GLY A 104 -12.70 -2.09 -0.39
C GLY A 104 -12.42 -3.56 -0.07
N ILE A 105 -12.49 -3.90 1.21
CA ILE A 105 -12.51 -5.27 1.72
C ILE A 105 -13.57 -5.40 2.81
N GLU A 106 -13.96 -6.65 3.08
CA GLU A 106 -14.80 -7.00 4.22
C GLU A 106 -13.98 -7.04 5.50
N THR A 107 -14.27 -6.16 6.46
CA THR A 107 -13.53 -6.07 7.73
C THR A 107 -14.25 -6.72 8.91
N GLU A 108 -15.58 -6.88 8.85
CA GLU A 108 -16.38 -7.44 9.95
C GLU A 108 -16.04 -8.91 10.20
N HIS A 109 -15.59 -9.62 9.17
CA HIS A 109 -15.24 -11.04 9.24
C HIS A 109 -13.74 -11.29 9.40
N PHE A 110 -12.97 -10.26 9.76
CA PHE A 110 -11.55 -10.43 10.09
C PHE A 110 -11.39 -11.47 11.24
N PRO A 111 -10.43 -12.39 11.18
CA PRO A 111 -10.31 -13.50 12.12
C PRO A 111 -9.71 -13.07 13.48
N VAL A 112 -10.34 -12.11 14.16
CA VAL A 112 -9.87 -11.50 15.42
C VAL A 112 -9.55 -12.53 16.49
N ASN A 113 -10.36 -13.59 16.63
CA ASN A 113 -10.14 -14.61 17.66
C ASN A 113 -8.89 -15.45 17.39
N GLU A 114 -8.60 -15.77 16.13
CA GLU A 114 -7.37 -16.47 15.76
C GLU A 114 -6.14 -15.57 16.00
N TRP A 115 -6.21 -14.30 15.60
CA TRP A 115 -5.15 -13.33 15.85
C TRP A 115 -4.88 -13.13 17.33
N ARG A 116 -5.92 -13.05 18.16
CA ARG A 116 -5.78 -12.97 19.63
C ARG A 116 -5.07 -14.20 20.22
N LYS A 117 -5.38 -15.41 19.72
CA LYS A 117 -4.68 -16.64 20.14
C LYS A 117 -3.21 -16.62 19.74
N ILE A 118 -2.90 -16.22 18.50
CA ILE A 118 -1.53 -16.11 18.01
C ILE A 118 -0.76 -15.09 18.83
N SER A 119 -1.36 -13.92 19.13
CA SER A 119 -0.77 -12.86 19.92
C SER A 119 -0.23 -13.35 21.27
N LYS A 120 -0.99 -14.18 21.96
CA LYS A 120 -0.59 -14.74 23.27
C LYS A 120 0.69 -15.59 23.18
N ASN A 121 0.96 -16.18 22.03
CA ASN A 121 2.10 -17.10 21.82
C ASN A 121 3.33 -16.45 21.17
N ILE A 122 3.19 -15.23 20.64
CA ILE A 122 4.30 -14.52 19.98
C ILE A 122 5.23 -13.84 21.00
N PHE A 123 4.67 -13.34 22.12
CA PHE A 123 5.42 -12.59 23.12
C PHE A 123 5.87 -13.49 24.28
N THR A 124 6.59 -14.56 23.97
CA THR A 124 7.22 -15.45 24.93
C THR A 124 8.74 -15.26 24.93
N ASP A 125 9.41 -15.71 26.00
CA ASP A 125 10.88 -15.60 26.10
C ASP A 125 11.61 -16.33 24.97
N GLU A 126 11.02 -17.40 24.42
CA GLU A 126 11.57 -18.16 23.29
C GLU A 126 11.55 -17.35 21.98
N MET A 127 10.71 -16.30 21.89
CA MET A 127 10.53 -15.48 20.70
C MET A 127 11.35 -14.19 20.72
N LYS A 128 12.31 -14.02 21.63
CA LYS A 128 13.19 -12.84 21.72
C LYS A 128 13.88 -12.49 20.40
N ASN A 129 14.15 -13.47 19.57
CA ASN A 129 14.77 -13.26 18.25
C ASN A 129 13.91 -12.46 17.28
N LEU A 130 12.58 -12.30 17.51
CA LEU A 130 11.73 -11.45 16.69
C LEU A 130 12.06 -9.96 16.80
N PHE A 131 12.75 -9.55 17.87
CA PHE A 131 13.16 -8.16 18.08
C PHE A 131 14.48 -7.79 17.37
N ASN A 132 15.13 -8.74 16.71
CA ASN A 132 16.28 -8.49 15.85
C ASN A 132 15.84 -8.12 14.42
N SER A 133 16.73 -7.53 13.62
CA SER A 133 16.42 -7.06 12.25
C SER A 133 16.01 -8.15 11.24
N GLY A 134 16.39 -9.40 11.44
CA GLY A 134 16.00 -10.54 10.59
C GLY A 134 16.64 -10.59 9.19
N ASP A 135 16.13 -11.48 8.34
CA ASP A 135 16.57 -11.63 6.95
C ASP A 135 15.97 -10.52 6.08
N LYS A 136 16.76 -9.90 5.24
CA LYS A 136 16.32 -8.83 4.33
C LYS A 136 15.23 -9.26 3.33
N ARG A 137 15.11 -10.56 3.05
CA ARG A 137 14.04 -11.12 2.21
C ARG A 137 12.71 -11.28 2.97
N GLY A 138 12.74 -11.21 4.29
CA GLY A 138 11.69 -11.58 5.22
C GLY A 138 11.98 -12.92 5.92
N ASP A 139 11.23 -13.21 6.97
CA ASP A 139 11.45 -14.38 7.83
C ASP A 139 11.27 -15.70 7.06
N ASP A 140 12.20 -16.63 7.29
CA ASP A 140 12.27 -17.90 6.56
C ASP A 140 10.99 -18.74 6.70
N GLY A 141 10.42 -18.79 7.89
CA GLY A 141 9.19 -19.56 8.14
C GLY A 141 7.99 -19.05 7.33
N LEU A 142 7.81 -17.74 7.20
CA LEU A 142 6.73 -17.21 6.37
C LEU A 142 6.99 -17.45 4.88
N ARG A 143 8.22 -17.28 4.41
CA ARG A 143 8.58 -17.56 3.02
C ARG A 143 8.36 -19.04 2.65
N GLU A 144 8.61 -19.96 3.58
CA GLU A 144 8.32 -21.38 3.41
C GLU A 144 6.83 -21.66 3.30
N GLN A 145 5.99 -21.08 4.19
CA GLN A 145 4.54 -21.23 4.10
C GLN A 145 3.99 -20.62 2.79
N LEU A 146 4.53 -19.49 2.35
CA LEU A 146 4.18 -18.90 1.06
C LEU A 146 4.54 -19.79 -0.12
N ALA A 147 5.74 -20.39 -0.12
CA ALA A 147 6.15 -21.30 -1.21
C ALA A 147 5.17 -22.47 -1.36
N VAL A 148 4.80 -23.12 -0.26
CA VAL A 148 3.82 -24.22 -0.23
C VAL A 148 2.45 -23.74 -0.72
N PHE A 149 1.96 -22.60 -0.21
CA PHE A 149 0.65 -22.06 -0.58
C PHE A 149 0.59 -21.71 -2.07
N LEU A 150 1.58 -21.01 -2.60
CA LEU A 150 1.63 -20.56 -4.00
C LEU A 150 1.74 -21.74 -4.98
N GLN A 151 2.53 -22.73 -4.66
CA GLN A 151 2.62 -23.94 -5.46
C GLN A 151 1.28 -24.65 -5.51
N LYS A 152 0.61 -24.84 -4.37
CA LYS A 152 -0.68 -25.55 -4.26
C LYS A 152 -1.83 -24.80 -4.90
N SER A 153 -1.91 -23.48 -4.70
CA SER A 153 -3.06 -22.67 -5.10
C SER A 153 -2.95 -22.14 -6.53
N ARG A 154 -1.74 -21.82 -7.00
CA ARG A 154 -1.49 -21.11 -8.26
C ARG A 154 -0.51 -21.83 -9.21
N GLY A 155 0.11 -22.93 -8.76
CA GLY A 155 1.14 -23.63 -9.50
C GLY A 155 2.46 -22.85 -9.63
N VAL A 156 2.62 -21.76 -8.86
CA VAL A 156 3.84 -20.94 -8.90
C VAL A 156 5.06 -21.77 -8.51
N LYS A 157 6.09 -21.77 -9.34
CA LYS A 157 7.38 -22.45 -9.08
C LYS A 157 8.16 -21.61 -8.06
N ALA A 158 7.65 -21.56 -6.82
CA ALA A 158 8.24 -20.78 -5.75
C ALA A 158 9.16 -21.63 -4.88
N ASP A 159 10.42 -21.23 -4.79
CA ASP A 159 11.34 -21.65 -3.75
C ASP A 159 11.45 -20.53 -2.71
N LYS A 160 11.47 -20.87 -1.42
CA LYS A 160 11.55 -19.87 -0.34
C LYS A 160 12.76 -18.95 -0.45
N SER A 161 13.86 -19.42 -1.07
CA SER A 161 15.05 -18.60 -1.30
C SER A 161 14.85 -17.48 -2.31
N ARG A 162 13.81 -17.59 -3.14
CA ARG A 162 13.46 -16.65 -4.21
C ARG A 162 12.28 -15.73 -3.85
N ILE A 163 11.69 -15.93 -2.68
CA ILE A 163 10.58 -15.11 -2.17
C ILE A 163 11.16 -13.91 -1.40
N ILE A 164 10.60 -12.74 -1.68
CA ILE A 164 10.91 -11.48 -0.97
C ILE A 164 9.60 -10.88 -0.48
N LEU A 165 9.56 -10.51 0.80
CA LEU A 165 8.46 -9.79 1.40
C LEU A 165 8.68 -8.28 1.32
N GLY A 166 7.61 -7.51 1.13
CA GLY A 166 7.67 -6.06 1.08
C GLY A 166 6.42 -5.39 1.65
N ALA A 167 6.54 -4.15 2.07
CA ALA A 167 5.47 -3.35 2.66
C ALA A 167 4.47 -2.84 1.60
N GLY A 168 3.77 -3.77 0.93
CA GLY A 168 2.84 -3.51 -0.17
C GLY A 168 3.48 -3.59 -1.54
N ASN A 169 2.64 -3.62 -2.57
CA ASN A 169 3.09 -3.73 -3.97
C ASN A 169 3.95 -2.52 -4.38
N GLU A 170 3.72 -1.36 -3.78
CA GLU A 170 4.50 -0.15 -4.01
C GLU A 170 5.99 -0.39 -3.72
N ASN A 171 6.27 -0.94 -2.54
CA ASN A 171 7.63 -1.24 -2.13
C ASN A 171 8.28 -2.30 -3.04
N LEU A 172 7.52 -3.32 -3.45
CA LEU A 172 8.02 -4.33 -4.37
C LEU A 172 8.34 -3.78 -5.75
N LEU A 173 7.50 -2.89 -6.30
CA LEU A 173 7.77 -2.22 -7.58
C LEU A 173 9.02 -1.34 -7.52
N MET A 174 9.24 -0.64 -6.39
CA MET A 174 10.49 0.10 -6.15
C MET A 174 11.71 -0.81 -6.16
N LEU A 175 11.63 -1.94 -5.47
CA LEU A 175 12.70 -2.93 -5.45
C LEU A 175 12.96 -3.51 -6.85
N ILE A 176 11.92 -3.87 -7.60
CA ILE A 176 12.06 -4.36 -8.98
C ILE A 176 12.78 -3.33 -9.84
N LYS A 177 12.39 -2.05 -9.77
CA LYS A 177 13.06 -0.97 -10.52
C LYS A 177 14.55 -0.84 -10.16
N LEU A 178 14.90 -1.03 -8.89
CA LEU A 178 16.31 -1.03 -8.44
C LEU A 178 17.13 -2.18 -9.02
N LEU A 179 16.49 -3.34 -9.27
CA LEU A 179 17.17 -4.51 -9.83
C LEU A 179 17.43 -4.40 -11.32
N LEU A 180 16.59 -3.67 -12.03
CA LEU A 180 16.63 -3.51 -13.48
C LEU A 180 17.59 -2.40 -13.92
N PRO A 181 18.01 -2.36 -15.20
CA PRO A 181 18.78 -1.25 -15.77
C PRO A 181 18.07 0.11 -15.61
N GLY A 182 18.83 1.19 -15.53
CA GLY A 182 18.31 2.55 -15.35
C GLY A 182 17.36 3.00 -16.46
N ASN A 183 17.67 2.65 -17.69
CA ASN A 183 16.96 3.03 -18.93
C ASN A 183 15.86 2.05 -19.35
N VAL A 184 15.47 1.11 -18.50
CA VAL A 184 14.43 0.11 -18.80
C VAL A 184 13.10 0.76 -19.19
N ILE A 185 12.46 0.24 -20.23
CA ILE A 185 11.15 0.68 -20.72
C ILE A 185 10.08 -0.28 -20.19
N PHE A 186 9.09 0.26 -19.46
CA PHE A 186 7.95 -0.50 -18.97
C PHE A 186 6.76 -0.37 -19.92
N ALA A 187 6.16 -1.48 -20.30
CA ALA A 187 4.81 -1.51 -20.86
C ALA A 187 3.81 -1.80 -19.74
N VAL A 188 2.71 -1.07 -19.71
CA VAL A 188 1.59 -1.30 -18.79
C VAL A 188 0.31 -1.50 -19.58
N GLU A 189 -0.61 -2.28 -19.05
CA GLU A 189 -1.96 -2.43 -19.60
C GLU A 189 -2.66 -1.06 -19.67
N ASN A 190 -3.53 -0.84 -20.66
CA ASN A 190 -4.37 0.35 -20.73
C ASN A 190 -5.81 -0.05 -21.05
N PRO A 191 -6.74 -0.01 -20.09
CA PRO A 191 -6.63 0.63 -18.76
C PRO A 191 -5.77 -0.19 -17.77
N VAL A 192 -5.30 0.49 -16.70
CA VAL A 192 -4.41 -0.07 -15.68
C VAL A 192 -4.80 0.41 -14.28
N TYR A 193 -4.37 -0.30 -13.24
CA TYR A 193 -4.41 0.20 -11.89
C TYR A 193 -3.52 1.45 -11.76
N LYS A 194 -4.16 2.62 -11.71
CA LYS A 194 -3.49 3.93 -11.80
C LYS A 194 -2.34 4.08 -10.81
N LYS A 195 -2.49 3.58 -9.58
CA LYS A 195 -1.43 3.67 -8.57
C LYS A 195 -0.15 2.96 -8.99
N SER A 196 -0.23 1.78 -9.62
CA SER A 196 0.97 1.10 -10.13
C SER A 196 1.62 1.87 -11.27
N TYR A 197 0.81 2.46 -12.16
CA TYR A 197 1.30 3.34 -13.22
C TYR A 197 2.02 4.57 -12.65
N ASP A 198 1.39 5.28 -11.71
CA ASP A 198 1.95 6.49 -11.11
C ASP A 198 3.27 6.18 -10.37
N ILE A 199 3.35 5.03 -9.69
CA ILE A 199 4.59 4.58 -9.05
C ILE A 199 5.71 4.38 -10.08
N LEU A 200 5.43 3.66 -11.17
CA LEU A 200 6.43 3.45 -12.22
C LEU A 200 6.86 4.77 -12.87
N ARG A 201 5.92 5.67 -13.13
CA ARG A 201 6.19 7.02 -13.68
C ARG A 201 7.07 7.89 -12.77
N ASN A 202 6.93 7.74 -11.46
CA ASN A 202 7.80 8.46 -10.52
C ASN A 202 9.26 7.99 -10.56
N PHE A 203 9.53 6.79 -11.07
CA PHE A 203 10.89 6.25 -11.18
C PHE A 203 11.49 6.36 -12.59
N THR A 204 10.67 6.53 -13.62
CA THR A 204 11.12 6.61 -15.00
C THR A 204 10.06 7.23 -15.90
N ASP A 205 10.49 8.03 -16.87
CA ASP A 205 9.60 8.52 -17.92
C ASP A 205 9.27 7.47 -18.98
N ASN A 206 9.98 6.35 -18.99
CA ASN A 206 9.84 5.29 -19.96
C ASN A 206 8.75 4.29 -19.57
N VAL A 207 7.50 4.76 -19.39
CA VAL A 207 6.33 3.92 -19.12
C VAL A 207 5.31 4.12 -20.25
N ILE A 208 5.08 3.06 -21.03
CA ILE A 208 4.27 3.07 -22.25
C ILE A 208 2.96 2.33 -21.99
N PRO A 209 1.80 2.98 -22.15
CA PRO A 209 0.52 2.29 -22.11
C PRO A 209 0.34 1.44 -23.38
N VAL A 210 -0.08 0.20 -23.22
CA VAL A 210 -0.36 -0.76 -24.31
C VAL A 210 -1.82 -1.18 -24.23
N GLY A 211 -2.52 -1.10 -25.35
CA GLY A 211 -3.95 -1.41 -25.44
C GLY A 211 -4.26 -2.88 -25.13
N LEU A 212 -5.52 -3.10 -24.75
CA LEU A 212 -6.08 -4.43 -24.53
C LEU A 212 -7.02 -4.81 -25.66
N ASP A 213 -7.06 -6.10 -25.96
CA ASP A 213 -8.13 -6.72 -26.74
C ASP A 213 -8.95 -7.68 -25.84
N LYS A 214 -9.83 -8.48 -26.44
CA LYS A 214 -10.68 -9.42 -25.69
C LYS A 214 -9.91 -10.47 -24.88
N ASP A 215 -8.64 -10.72 -25.22
CA ASP A 215 -7.78 -11.73 -24.59
C ASP A 215 -6.74 -11.11 -23.63
N GLY A 216 -6.78 -9.78 -23.38
CA GLY A 216 -5.87 -9.03 -22.53
C GLY A 216 -4.87 -8.18 -23.32
N LEU A 217 -3.67 -7.94 -22.78
CA LEU A 217 -2.66 -7.07 -23.41
C LEU A 217 -2.34 -7.48 -24.85
N SER A 218 -2.38 -6.50 -25.76
CA SER A 218 -2.09 -6.70 -27.19
C SER A 218 -0.59 -6.95 -27.42
N VAL A 219 -0.22 -8.18 -27.72
CA VAL A 219 1.20 -8.52 -28.01
C VAL A 219 1.71 -7.78 -29.23
N LYS A 220 0.86 -7.53 -30.24
CA LYS A 220 1.20 -6.75 -31.44
C LYS A 220 1.61 -5.31 -31.10
N GLU A 221 0.91 -4.66 -30.17
CA GLU A 221 1.27 -3.33 -29.72
C GLU A 221 2.49 -3.36 -28.77
N LEU A 222 2.56 -4.38 -27.91
CA LEU A 222 3.72 -4.59 -27.03
C LEU A 222 5.03 -4.75 -27.83
N GLU A 223 5.00 -5.48 -28.95
CA GLU A 223 6.17 -5.62 -29.83
C GLU A 223 6.64 -4.28 -30.42
N LYS A 224 5.69 -3.40 -30.76
CA LYS A 224 5.98 -2.06 -31.29
C LYS A 224 6.49 -1.07 -30.25
N SER A 225 6.20 -1.32 -28.98
CA SER A 225 6.56 -0.40 -27.88
C SER A 225 8.04 -0.38 -27.52
N ASN A 226 8.83 -1.34 -28.02
CA ASN A 226 10.21 -1.58 -27.62
C ASN A 226 10.41 -1.82 -26.11
N ALA A 227 9.37 -2.18 -25.39
CA ALA A 227 9.43 -2.42 -23.96
C ALA A 227 10.36 -3.57 -23.58
N ASP A 228 10.95 -3.44 -22.42
CA ASP A 228 11.80 -4.46 -21.79
C ASP A 228 11.04 -5.20 -20.69
N VAL A 229 10.08 -4.54 -20.05
CA VAL A 229 9.27 -5.12 -18.97
C VAL A 229 7.79 -4.87 -19.23
N ALA A 230 6.97 -5.92 -19.17
CA ALA A 230 5.52 -5.81 -19.23
C ALA A 230 4.90 -6.03 -17.86
N TYR A 231 4.14 -5.05 -17.34
CA TYR A 231 3.37 -5.15 -16.10
C TYR A 231 1.92 -5.56 -16.43
N LEU A 232 1.48 -6.70 -15.91
CA LEU A 232 0.23 -7.36 -16.27
C LEU A 232 -0.54 -7.84 -15.03
N THR A 233 -1.88 -7.94 -15.18
CA THR A 233 -2.78 -8.58 -14.22
C THR A 233 -3.54 -9.74 -14.88
N PRO A 234 -2.86 -10.83 -15.31
CA PRO A 234 -3.39 -11.80 -16.25
C PRO A 234 -4.46 -12.74 -15.68
N SER A 235 -4.54 -12.86 -14.37
CA SER A 235 -5.53 -13.68 -13.69
C SER A 235 -6.90 -13.02 -13.60
N HIS A 236 -6.90 -11.69 -13.50
CA HIS A 236 -8.07 -10.84 -13.45
C HIS A 236 -7.64 -9.42 -13.78
N GLN A 237 -7.66 -9.06 -15.06
CA GLN A 237 -7.16 -7.76 -15.52
C GLN A 237 -7.89 -6.61 -14.83
N TYR A 238 -7.13 -5.72 -14.24
CA TYR A 238 -7.70 -4.57 -13.56
C TYR A 238 -7.73 -3.33 -14.46
N PRO A 239 -8.92 -2.68 -14.65
CA PRO A 239 -10.18 -2.97 -13.95
C PRO A 239 -11.16 -3.85 -14.77
N LEU A 240 -10.86 -4.23 -16.04
CA LEU A 240 -11.85 -4.80 -16.95
C LEU A 240 -12.29 -6.23 -16.61
N GLY A 241 -11.60 -6.91 -15.70
CA GLY A 241 -11.96 -8.28 -15.32
C GLY A 241 -11.65 -9.34 -16.38
N ILE A 242 -10.86 -9.02 -17.40
CA ILE A 242 -10.47 -9.97 -18.46
C ILE A 242 -9.56 -11.04 -17.84
N VAL A 243 -9.89 -12.29 -18.09
CA VAL A 243 -9.07 -13.45 -17.73
C VAL A 243 -8.25 -13.86 -18.94
N MET A 244 -6.94 -13.71 -18.85
CA MET A 244 -6.03 -14.02 -19.95
C MET A 244 -5.96 -15.52 -20.24
N GLY A 245 -6.34 -15.90 -21.45
CA GLY A 245 -6.29 -17.28 -21.91
C GLY A 245 -4.86 -17.80 -22.14
N ILE A 246 -4.73 -19.14 -22.19
CA ILE A 246 -3.41 -19.81 -22.32
C ILE A 246 -2.65 -19.37 -23.58
N LYS A 247 -3.32 -19.16 -24.69
CA LYS A 247 -2.69 -18.72 -25.94
C LYS A 247 -1.95 -17.40 -25.75
N ARG A 248 -2.62 -16.39 -25.17
CA ARG A 248 -2.03 -15.08 -24.91
C ARG A 248 -0.87 -15.16 -23.92
N ARG A 249 -0.98 -15.99 -22.88
CA ARG A 249 0.09 -16.24 -21.93
C ARG A 249 1.35 -16.77 -22.59
N VAL A 250 1.21 -17.74 -23.50
CA VAL A 250 2.33 -18.30 -24.30
C VAL A 250 2.92 -17.24 -25.23
N GLU A 251 2.09 -16.43 -25.90
CA GLU A 251 2.57 -15.33 -26.74
C GLU A 251 3.43 -14.33 -25.97
N LEU A 252 3.02 -13.97 -24.74
CA LEU A 252 3.77 -13.07 -23.88
C LEU A 252 5.08 -13.68 -23.36
N LEU A 253 5.09 -14.96 -23.00
CA LEU A 253 6.31 -15.66 -22.63
C LEU A 253 7.30 -15.74 -23.80
N ASN A 254 6.80 -16.01 -25.00
CA ASN A 254 7.62 -15.98 -26.22
C ASN A 254 8.20 -14.58 -26.48
N TRP A 255 7.39 -13.52 -26.28
CA TRP A 255 7.88 -12.14 -26.38
C TRP A 255 9.03 -11.89 -25.38
N ALA A 256 8.87 -12.30 -24.12
CA ALA A 256 9.89 -12.11 -23.09
C ALA A 256 11.16 -12.93 -23.37
N SER A 257 11.02 -14.12 -23.93
CA SER A 257 12.16 -15.02 -24.23
C SER A 257 13.05 -14.55 -25.37
N ARG A 258 12.57 -13.63 -26.22
CA ARG A 258 13.36 -13.12 -27.38
C ARG A 258 14.53 -12.22 -26.99
N LYS A 259 14.55 -11.67 -25.78
CA LYS A 259 15.68 -10.88 -25.26
C LYS A 259 16.01 -11.33 -23.82
N GLU A 260 17.28 -11.36 -23.51
CA GLU A 260 17.77 -11.84 -22.21
C GLU A 260 17.21 -11.00 -21.04
N ASP A 261 17.20 -9.68 -21.16
CA ASP A 261 16.82 -8.74 -20.10
C ASP A 261 15.35 -8.31 -20.16
N ARG A 262 14.51 -9.03 -20.91
CA ARG A 262 13.05 -8.86 -20.88
C ARG A 262 12.44 -9.64 -19.73
N TYR A 263 11.47 -9.01 -19.07
CA TYR A 263 10.71 -9.63 -17.98
C TYR A 263 9.22 -9.30 -18.09
N ILE A 264 8.43 -10.11 -17.41
CA ILE A 264 7.00 -9.86 -17.18
C ILE A 264 6.79 -9.75 -15.68
N ILE A 265 6.13 -8.69 -15.22
CA ILE A 265 5.62 -8.58 -13.87
C ILE A 265 4.18 -9.06 -13.88
N GLU A 266 3.91 -10.20 -13.26
CA GLU A 266 2.57 -10.72 -13.03
C GLU A 266 2.09 -10.26 -11.66
N ASP A 267 1.18 -9.27 -11.62
CA ASP A 267 0.55 -8.82 -10.39
C ASP A 267 -0.76 -9.59 -10.15
N ASP A 268 -0.73 -10.47 -9.18
CA ASP A 268 -1.81 -11.37 -8.80
C ASP A 268 -2.48 -10.89 -7.49
N TYR A 269 -3.35 -9.89 -7.63
CA TYR A 269 -3.87 -9.12 -6.51
C TYR A 269 -5.15 -9.69 -5.85
N ASP A 270 -5.95 -10.52 -6.57
CA ASP A 270 -7.26 -11.00 -6.09
C ASP A 270 -7.66 -12.39 -6.62
N SER A 271 -6.74 -13.16 -7.16
CA SER A 271 -7.01 -14.46 -7.79
C SER A 271 -7.62 -15.52 -6.85
N GLU A 272 -7.52 -15.30 -5.54
CA GLU A 272 -8.19 -16.13 -4.54
C GLU A 272 -9.72 -16.04 -4.63
N PHE A 273 -10.28 -14.95 -5.19
CA PHE A 273 -11.72 -14.67 -5.26
C PHE A 273 -12.32 -14.99 -6.63
N ARG A 274 -12.24 -16.26 -7.02
CA ARG A 274 -12.91 -16.78 -8.23
C ARG A 274 -14.18 -17.52 -7.84
N TYR A 275 -15.29 -17.20 -8.53
CA TYR A 275 -16.63 -17.75 -8.20
C TYR A 275 -17.04 -18.91 -9.08
N LYS A 276 -16.49 -19.01 -10.28
CA LYS A 276 -16.78 -20.09 -11.23
C LYS A 276 -15.50 -20.86 -11.61
N GLY A 277 -15.56 -22.19 -11.53
CA GLY A 277 -14.47 -23.08 -11.94
C GLY A 277 -13.35 -23.21 -10.92
N ARG A 278 -12.28 -23.90 -11.31
CA ARG A 278 -11.07 -24.08 -10.50
C ARG A 278 -10.17 -22.83 -10.59
N PRO A 279 -9.30 -22.59 -9.62
CA PRO A 279 -8.27 -21.56 -9.73
C PRO A 279 -7.47 -21.73 -11.03
N ILE A 280 -7.23 -20.62 -11.75
CA ILE A 280 -6.42 -20.63 -12.97
C ILE A 280 -4.95 -20.62 -12.54
N PRO A 281 -4.10 -21.51 -13.07
CA PRO A 281 -2.66 -21.43 -12.82
C PRO A 281 -2.11 -20.05 -13.20
N SER A 282 -1.07 -19.59 -12.50
CA SER A 282 -0.40 -18.33 -12.80
C SER A 282 0.30 -18.38 -14.18
N LEU A 283 0.62 -17.22 -14.75
CA LEU A 283 1.50 -17.14 -15.91
C LEU A 283 2.88 -17.70 -15.57
N GLN A 284 3.37 -17.41 -14.38
CA GLN A 284 4.64 -17.90 -13.86
C GLN A 284 4.71 -19.44 -13.81
N SER A 285 3.58 -20.12 -13.57
CA SER A 285 3.54 -21.60 -13.49
C SER A 285 3.97 -22.29 -14.78
N ILE A 286 3.71 -21.69 -15.92
CA ILE A 286 4.07 -22.20 -17.26
C ILE A 286 5.36 -21.60 -17.79
N ASP A 287 5.97 -20.65 -17.08
CA ASP A 287 7.26 -20.05 -17.45
C ASP A 287 8.39 -21.08 -17.28
N SER A 288 9.05 -21.45 -18.37
CA SER A 288 10.27 -22.27 -18.37
C SER A 288 11.54 -21.46 -18.56
N GLY A 289 11.41 -20.19 -18.94
CA GLY A 289 12.52 -19.29 -19.28
C GLY A 289 12.96 -18.37 -18.14
N GLU A 290 12.35 -18.48 -16.96
CA GLU A 290 12.60 -17.59 -15.83
C GLU A 290 12.45 -16.09 -16.18
N LYS A 291 11.36 -15.76 -16.86
CA LYS A 291 11.04 -14.41 -17.34
C LYS A 291 9.99 -13.70 -16.49
N VAL A 292 9.30 -14.41 -15.60
CA VAL A 292 8.17 -13.87 -14.84
C VAL A 292 8.58 -13.53 -13.41
N ILE A 293 8.42 -12.27 -13.03
CA ILE A 293 8.42 -11.79 -11.66
C ILE A 293 6.97 -11.89 -11.18
N TYR A 294 6.70 -12.83 -10.28
CA TYR A 294 5.35 -12.99 -9.73
C TYR A 294 5.19 -12.13 -8.48
N MET A 295 4.11 -11.35 -8.38
CA MET A 295 3.76 -10.54 -7.23
C MET A 295 2.40 -10.93 -6.68
N GLY A 296 2.26 -10.91 -5.36
CA GLY A 296 1.00 -11.12 -4.68
C GLY A 296 0.91 -10.31 -3.39
N THR A 297 -0.30 -10.20 -2.83
CA THR A 297 -0.55 -9.34 -1.67
C THR A 297 -1.55 -9.96 -0.70
N PHE A 298 -1.35 -9.73 0.59
CA PHE A 298 -2.33 -10.04 1.62
C PHE A 298 -3.37 -8.92 1.83
N SER A 299 -3.22 -7.79 1.12
CA SER A 299 -4.09 -6.62 1.30
C SER A 299 -5.56 -6.88 0.94
N LYS A 300 -5.81 -7.77 -0.03
CA LYS A 300 -7.18 -8.17 -0.44
C LYS A 300 -7.66 -9.40 0.30
N SER A 301 -6.76 -10.33 0.59
CA SER A 301 -7.10 -11.62 1.19
C SER A 301 -7.20 -11.59 2.73
N VAL A 302 -6.53 -10.64 3.40
CA VAL A 302 -6.56 -10.48 4.86
C VAL A 302 -7.03 -9.07 5.25
N THR A 303 -6.16 -8.06 5.08
CA THR A 303 -6.48 -6.66 5.35
C THR A 303 -5.44 -5.72 4.72
N PRO A 304 -5.83 -4.57 4.17
CA PRO A 304 -4.89 -3.56 3.69
C PRO A 304 -3.96 -3.03 4.79
N ALA A 305 -4.41 -3.05 6.04
CA ALA A 305 -3.65 -2.54 7.19
C ALA A 305 -2.38 -3.35 7.48
N ILE A 306 -2.32 -4.64 7.09
CA ILE A 306 -1.14 -5.47 7.31
C ILE A 306 0.07 -5.03 6.48
N ARG A 307 -0.18 -4.27 5.41
CA ARG A 307 0.89 -3.76 4.53
C ARG A 307 1.91 -4.81 4.11
N MET A 308 1.46 -6.01 3.77
CA MET A 308 2.33 -7.12 3.41
C MET A 308 2.01 -7.64 2.02
N SER A 309 3.02 -7.63 1.18
CA SER A 309 3.03 -8.22 -0.17
C SER A 309 4.29 -9.07 -0.34
N TYR A 310 4.31 -9.86 -1.37
CA TYR A 310 5.45 -10.74 -1.67
C TYR A 310 5.70 -10.79 -3.17
N MET A 311 6.96 -11.09 -3.54
CA MET A 311 7.32 -11.40 -4.91
C MET A 311 8.20 -12.63 -4.99
N VAL A 312 8.10 -13.35 -6.12
CA VAL A 312 8.97 -14.47 -6.47
C VAL A 312 9.82 -14.04 -7.65
N LEU A 313 11.12 -13.94 -7.44
CA LEU A 313 12.06 -13.49 -8.47
C LEU A 313 12.59 -14.63 -9.33
N PRO A 314 12.81 -14.42 -10.64
CA PRO A 314 13.72 -15.21 -11.45
C PRO A 314 15.11 -15.31 -10.81
N LYS A 315 15.81 -16.41 -11.02
CA LYS A 315 17.13 -16.68 -10.40
C LYS A 315 18.13 -15.55 -10.67
N LYS A 316 18.24 -15.10 -11.92
CA LYS A 316 19.13 -14.00 -12.31
C LYS A 316 18.86 -12.71 -11.51
N LEU A 317 17.58 -12.34 -11.34
CA LEU A 317 17.20 -11.15 -10.58
C LEU A 317 17.41 -11.36 -9.08
N MET A 318 17.24 -12.59 -8.58
CA MET A 318 17.54 -12.90 -7.18
C MET A 318 19.03 -12.73 -6.87
N ASP A 319 19.93 -13.16 -7.76
CA ASP A 319 21.37 -12.99 -7.62
C ASP A 319 21.74 -11.49 -7.60
N ILE A 320 21.08 -10.67 -8.45
CA ILE A 320 21.24 -9.21 -8.45
C ILE A 320 20.72 -8.62 -7.14
N TYR A 321 19.54 -9.06 -6.65
CA TYR A 321 18.97 -8.62 -5.39
C TYR A 321 19.95 -8.85 -4.24
N MET A 322 20.50 -10.05 -4.12
CA MET A 322 21.43 -10.38 -3.05
C MET A 322 22.68 -9.49 -3.05
N LYS A 323 23.15 -9.08 -4.22
CA LYS A 323 24.32 -8.20 -4.37
C LYS A 323 23.98 -6.71 -4.13
N LYS A 324 22.92 -6.20 -4.76
CA LYS A 324 22.59 -4.77 -4.75
C LYS A 324 21.89 -4.29 -3.47
N THR A 325 21.23 -5.18 -2.73
CA THR A 325 20.40 -4.80 -1.57
C THR A 325 20.97 -5.23 -0.23
N SER A 326 22.30 -5.42 -0.14
CA SER A 326 22.95 -5.85 1.11
C SER A 326 22.71 -4.89 2.29
N TYR A 327 22.45 -3.62 2.01
CA TYR A 327 22.22 -2.55 2.96
C TYR A 327 20.73 -2.24 3.21
N ILE A 328 19.82 -2.91 2.50
CA ILE A 328 18.36 -2.69 2.65
C ILE A 328 17.80 -3.77 3.57
N GLY A 329 17.22 -3.36 4.70
CA GLY A 329 16.45 -4.24 5.58
C GLY A 329 15.08 -4.58 5.00
N ASN A 330 14.45 -5.65 5.53
CA ASN A 330 13.06 -5.94 5.18
C ASN A 330 12.13 -4.86 5.72
N THR A 331 11.15 -4.46 4.92
CA THR A 331 10.23 -3.36 5.24
C THR A 331 8.96 -3.82 5.97
N VAL A 332 8.77 -5.13 6.13
CA VAL A 332 7.63 -5.70 6.85
C VAL A 332 8.04 -6.02 8.28
N SER A 333 7.21 -5.63 9.24
CA SER A 333 7.42 -5.96 10.66
C SER A 333 7.55 -7.48 10.86
N ARG A 334 8.60 -7.92 11.56
CA ARG A 334 8.80 -9.34 11.87
C ARG A 334 7.69 -9.92 12.75
N ILE A 335 7.08 -9.09 13.56
CA ILE A 335 5.92 -9.49 14.36
C ILE A 335 4.76 -9.85 13.44
N ASP A 336 4.45 -8.99 12.46
CA ASP A 336 3.37 -9.26 11.49
C ASP A 336 3.70 -10.46 10.59
N GLN A 337 4.96 -10.62 10.20
CA GLN A 337 5.41 -11.80 9.48
C GLN A 337 5.16 -13.06 10.30
N LYS A 338 5.44 -13.05 11.61
CA LYS A 338 5.21 -14.19 12.49
C LYS A 338 3.73 -14.50 12.69
N TYR A 339 2.89 -13.47 12.77
CA TYR A 339 1.44 -13.65 12.74
C TYR A 339 0.99 -14.42 11.50
N MET A 340 1.41 -13.95 10.32
CA MET A 340 1.04 -14.60 9.06
C MET A 340 1.60 -16.02 8.93
N GLU A 341 2.85 -16.24 9.33
CA GLU A 341 3.45 -17.58 9.35
C GLU A 341 2.60 -18.57 10.14
N ILE A 342 2.26 -18.22 11.40
CA ILE A 342 1.48 -19.10 12.27
C ILE A 342 0.06 -19.27 11.73
N PHE A 343 -0.55 -18.19 11.22
CA PHE A 343 -1.89 -18.21 10.64
C PHE A 343 -1.97 -19.14 9.43
N MET A 344 -0.96 -19.11 8.54
CA MET A 344 -0.86 -20.02 7.40
C MET A 344 -0.56 -21.45 7.85
N LYS A 345 0.44 -21.67 8.71
CA LYS A 345 0.87 -22.98 9.19
C LYS A 345 -0.26 -23.77 9.86
N ASN A 346 -1.14 -23.08 10.59
CA ASN A 346 -2.28 -23.69 11.27
C ASN A 346 -3.52 -23.86 10.38
N GLY A 347 -3.40 -23.60 9.07
CA GLY A 347 -4.52 -23.65 8.11
C GLY A 347 -5.58 -22.57 8.33
N GLY A 348 -5.32 -21.57 9.16
CA GLY A 348 -6.22 -20.45 9.44
C GLY A 348 -6.46 -19.60 8.21
N PHE A 349 -5.41 -19.37 7.44
CA PHE A 349 -5.47 -18.58 6.22
C PHE A 349 -6.38 -19.21 5.16
N GLU A 350 -6.27 -20.50 4.89
CA GLU A 350 -7.13 -21.20 3.92
C GLU A 350 -8.60 -21.21 4.38
N ARG A 351 -8.85 -21.44 5.68
CA ARG A 351 -10.22 -21.35 6.24
C ARG A 351 -10.80 -19.94 6.06
N HIS A 352 -10.00 -18.92 6.33
CA HIS A 352 -10.39 -17.52 6.13
C HIS A 352 -10.70 -17.24 4.66
N LEU A 353 -9.84 -17.62 3.73
CA LEU A 353 -10.08 -17.47 2.28
C LEU A 353 -11.37 -18.14 1.82
N ASN A 354 -11.65 -19.36 2.29
CA ASN A 354 -12.87 -20.08 1.93
C ASN A 354 -14.11 -19.36 2.46
N ARG A 355 -14.06 -18.86 3.69
CA ARG A 355 -15.12 -18.04 4.27
C ARG A 355 -15.35 -16.76 3.47
N MET A 356 -14.29 -16.05 3.12
CA MET A 356 -14.37 -14.81 2.35
C MET A 356 -14.91 -15.03 0.94
N ARG A 357 -14.53 -16.13 0.26
CA ARG A 357 -15.13 -16.51 -1.03
C ARG A 357 -16.64 -16.68 -0.92
N THR A 358 -17.13 -17.34 0.12
CA THR A 358 -18.56 -17.54 0.33
C THR A 358 -19.28 -16.21 0.55
N ILE A 359 -18.71 -15.32 1.38
CA ILE A 359 -19.28 -14.00 1.67
C ILE A 359 -19.29 -13.13 0.41
N TYR A 360 -18.18 -13.05 -0.31
CA TYR A 360 -18.11 -12.22 -1.51
C TYR A 360 -18.99 -12.77 -2.64
N LYS A 361 -19.09 -14.10 -2.77
CA LYS A 361 -20.02 -14.71 -3.71
C LYS A 361 -21.47 -14.34 -3.41
N ALA A 362 -21.89 -14.39 -2.14
CA ALA A 362 -23.23 -14.00 -1.76
C ALA A 362 -23.54 -12.53 -2.09
N LYS A 363 -22.60 -11.61 -1.79
CA LYS A 363 -22.72 -10.20 -2.16
C LYS A 363 -22.77 -9.97 -3.68
N HIS A 364 -21.93 -10.68 -4.41
CA HIS A 364 -21.91 -10.68 -5.86
C HIS A 364 -23.25 -11.16 -6.44
N ASP A 365 -23.79 -12.27 -5.98
CA ASP A 365 -25.06 -12.83 -6.45
C ASP A 365 -26.22 -11.87 -6.17
N VAL A 366 -26.25 -11.21 -5.00
CA VAL A 366 -27.21 -10.16 -4.67
C VAL A 366 -27.13 -8.99 -5.66
N MET A 367 -25.92 -8.52 -5.94
CA MET A 367 -25.68 -7.43 -6.90
C MET A 367 -26.14 -7.79 -8.30
N LEU A 368 -25.74 -8.95 -8.81
CA LEU A 368 -26.12 -9.38 -10.16
C LEU A 368 -27.62 -9.61 -10.31
N ASN A 369 -28.30 -10.14 -9.29
CA ASN A 369 -29.75 -10.34 -9.33
C ASN A 369 -30.50 -9.02 -9.44
N GLU A 370 -30.07 -7.97 -8.76
CA GLU A 370 -30.63 -6.62 -8.93
C GLU A 370 -30.34 -6.05 -10.32
N LEU A 371 -29.10 -6.14 -10.79
CA LEU A 371 -28.67 -5.60 -12.08
C LEU A 371 -29.30 -6.29 -13.29
N LYS A 372 -29.70 -7.56 -13.20
CA LYS A 372 -30.44 -8.28 -14.23
C LYS A 372 -31.79 -7.63 -14.56
N THR A 373 -32.34 -6.85 -13.63
CA THR A 373 -33.60 -6.13 -13.84
C THR A 373 -33.42 -4.80 -14.61
N TRP A 374 -32.19 -4.43 -14.97
CA TRP A 374 -31.87 -3.17 -15.61
C TRP A 374 -31.80 -3.34 -17.13
N LYS A 375 -32.42 -2.43 -17.90
CA LYS A 375 -32.26 -2.34 -19.36
C LYS A 375 -31.11 -1.44 -19.76
N ASN A 376 -30.62 -1.62 -20.96
CA ASN A 376 -29.61 -0.75 -21.58
C ASN A 376 -28.30 -0.65 -20.80
N ILE A 377 -27.89 -1.75 -20.14
CA ILE A 377 -26.59 -1.89 -19.48
C ILE A 377 -25.85 -3.11 -20.01
N ASN A 378 -24.51 -3.00 -20.08
CA ASN A 378 -23.63 -4.15 -20.25
C ASN A 378 -22.85 -4.36 -18.96
N ILE A 379 -22.78 -5.62 -18.50
CA ILE A 379 -22.04 -6.00 -17.29
C ILE A 379 -20.79 -6.76 -17.71
N SER A 380 -19.63 -6.40 -17.16
CA SER A 380 -18.38 -7.14 -17.34
C SER A 380 -17.63 -7.29 -16.03
N GLY A 381 -16.64 -8.22 -15.98
CA GLY A 381 -15.87 -8.52 -14.77
C GLY A 381 -16.58 -9.42 -13.75
N GLU A 382 -17.71 -10.05 -14.12
CA GLU A 382 -18.57 -10.83 -13.20
C GLU A 382 -18.03 -12.20 -12.76
N ASN A 383 -16.92 -12.69 -13.35
CA ASN A 383 -16.48 -14.07 -13.12
C ASN A 383 -15.50 -14.22 -11.94
N ALA A 384 -14.91 -13.15 -11.49
CA ALA A 384 -13.91 -13.13 -10.41
C ALA A 384 -13.81 -11.74 -9.75
N GLY A 385 -13.03 -11.65 -8.68
CA GLY A 385 -12.71 -10.41 -8.00
C GLY A 385 -13.83 -9.86 -7.11
N VAL A 386 -13.76 -8.59 -6.81
CA VAL A 386 -14.66 -7.92 -5.84
C VAL A 386 -15.32 -6.66 -6.41
N HIS A 387 -15.30 -6.50 -7.71
CA HIS A 387 -15.95 -5.40 -8.45
C HIS A 387 -16.47 -5.89 -9.79
N ILE A 388 -17.36 -5.13 -10.36
CA ILE A 388 -17.89 -5.28 -11.74
C ILE A 388 -17.85 -3.94 -12.44
N ILE A 389 -17.97 -3.96 -13.76
CA ILE A 389 -18.12 -2.77 -14.59
C ILE A 389 -19.51 -2.76 -15.18
N LEU A 390 -20.13 -1.59 -15.11
CA LEU A 390 -21.38 -1.28 -15.79
C LEU A 390 -21.10 -0.29 -16.91
N GLU A 391 -21.35 -0.68 -18.16
CA GLU A 391 -21.44 0.24 -19.29
C GLU A 391 -22.92 0.60 -19.47
N ILE A 392 -23.22 1.91 -19.52
CA ILE A 392 -24.58 2.41 -19.44
C ILE A 392 -24.92 3.17 -20.73
N ASN A 393 -25.98 2.74 -21.39
CA ASN A 393 -26.46 3.35 -22.64
C ASN A 393 -27.79 4.12 -22.39
N ASN A 394 -27.68 5.33 -21.82
CA ASN A 394 -28.83 6.18 -21.47
C ASN A 394 -28.65 7.66 -21.83
N ASN A 395 -27.77 7.94 -22.79
CA ASN A 395 -27.41 9.30 -23.22
C ASN A 395 -26.79 10.21 -22.15
N MET A 396 -26.42 9.69 -20.97
CA MET A 396 -25.67 10.41 -19.96
C MET A 396 -24.17 10.20 -20.17
N THR A 397 -23.39 11.22 -19.91
CA THR A 397 -21.93 11.13 -19.85
C THR A 397 -21.50 10.45 -18.53
N GLU A 398 -20.31 9.88 -18.49
CA GLU A 398 -19.74 9.28 -17.28
C GLU A 398 -19.68 10.29 -16.12
N LYS A 399 -19.33 11.54 -16.40
CA LYS A 399 -19.32 12.65 -15.42
C LYS A 399 -20.71 12.91 -14.82
N GLU A 400 -21.75 12.90 -15.66
CA GLU A 400 -23.13 13.06 -15.19
C GLU A 400 -23.60 11.90 -14.32
N LEU A 401 -23.25 10.66 -14.70
CA LEU A 401 -23.55 9.47 -13.89
C LEU A 401 -22.92 9.57 -12.51
N VAL A 402 -21.63 9.92 -12.42
CA VAL A 402 -20.92 10.08 -11.15
C VAL A 402 -21.50 11.23 -10.32
N LYS A 403 -21.79 12.38 -10.94
CA LYS A 403 -22.34 13.54 -10.26
C LYS A 403 -23.70 13.24 -9.64
N ARG A 404 -24.64 12.66 -10.41
CA ARG A 404 -25.98 12.31 -9.92
C ARG A 404 -25.96 11.28 -8.80
N ALA A 405 -25.06 10.30 -8.87
CA ALA A 405 -24.87 9.35 -7.78
C ALA A 405 -24.38 10.05 -6.50
N ALA A 406 -23.42 10.98 -6.63
CA ALA A 406 -22.86 11.73 -5.51
C ALA A 406 -23.90 12.63 -4.82
N GLU A 407 -24.80 13.28 -5.58
CA GLU A 407 -25.90 14.12 -5.08
C GLU A 407 -26.85 13.33 -4.13
N GLU A 408 -26.99 12.03 -4.34
CA GLU A 408 -27.79 11.13 -3.48
C GLU A 408 -26.94 10.37 -2.44
N GLY A 409 -25.68 10.81 -2.22
CA GLY A 409 -24.80 10.22 -1.23
C GLY A 409 -24.24 8.83 -1.61
N VAL A 410 -24.26 8.48 -2.91
CA VAL A 410 -23.68 7.24 -3.43
C VAL A 410 -22.39 7.54 -4.20
N LYS A 411 -21.28 6.95 -3.76
CA LYS A 411 -20.00 7.06 -4.47
C LYS A 411 -19.79 5.91 -5.43
N VAL A 412 -19.55 6.24 -6.69
CA VAL A 412 -19.17 5.30 -7.76
C VAL A 412 -17.89 5.77 -8.44
N TYR A 413 -17.26 4.92 -9.22
CA TYR A 413 -15.92 5.18 -9.77
C TYR A 413 -15.97 5.14 -11.30
N PRO A 414 -15.58 6.23 -11.98
CA PRO A 414 -15.60 6.28 -13.44
C PRO A 414 -14.49 5.38 -13.99
N LEU A 415 -14.80 4.63 -15.04
CA LEU A 415 -13.85 3.77 -15.73
C LEU A 415 -12.73 4.58 -16.41
N SER A 416 -13.07 5.81 -16.86
CA SER A 416 -12.12 6.72 -17.52
C SER A 416 -10.88 7.05 -16.66
N ASP A 417 -11.00 7.05 -15.33
CA ASP A 417 -9.89 7.33 -14.42
C ASP A 417 -8.74 6.31 -14.52
N TYR A 418 -9.01 5.15 -15.09
CA TYR A 418 -8.05 4.07 -15.22
C TYR A 418 -7.36 4.04 -16.60
N TYR A 419 -7.83 4.87 -17.55
CA TYR A 419 -7.23 4.99 -18.87
C TYR A 419 -6.16 6.08 -18.89
N ILE A 420 -5.01 5.75 -19.48
CA ILE A 420 -3.93 6.68 -19.73
C ILE A 420 -4.15 7.30 -21.11
N GLY A 421 -4.20 8.64 -21.16
CA GLY A 421 -4.44 9.37 -22.43
C GLY A 421 -5.91 9.54 -22.80
N GLY A 422 -6.83 9.11 -21.93
CA GLY A 422 -8.28 9.27 -22.14
C GLY A 422 -8.93 8.11 -22.92
N ILE A 423 -10.25 8.15 -23.02
CA ILE A 423 -11.06 7.17 -23.75
C ILE A 423 -11.75 7.88 -24.92
N SER A 424 -11.72 7.28 -26.10
CA SER A 424 -12.54 7.66 -27.24
C SER A 424 -13.46 6.51 -27.65
N ASN A 425 -14.70 6.81 -28.03
CA ASN A 425 -15.68 5.89 -28.63
C ASN A 425 -16.11 4.67 -27.80
N ARG A 426 -16.33 4.85 -26.47
CA ARG A 426 -16.94 3.82 -25.62
C ARG A 426 -18.19 4.35 -24.92
N LEU A 427 -19.08 3.43 -24.53
CA LEU A 427 -20.15 3.73 -23.60
C LEU A 427 -19.59 4.19 -22.26
N PRO A 428 -20.28 5.09 -21.53
CA PRO A 428 -19.91 5.48 -20.19
C PRO A 428 -19.80 4.27 -19.27
N GLY A 429 -18.64 4.12 -18.64
CA GLY A 429 -18.30 2.96 -17.79
C GLY A 429 -18.19 3.34 -16.33
N ILE A 430 -18.84 2.59 -15.44
CA ILE A 430 -18.77 2.78 -14.00
C ILE A 430 -18.29 1.50 -13.33
N ILE A 431 -17.28 1.60 -12.48
CA ILE A 431 -16.78 0.50 -11.66
C ILE A 431 -17.54 0.50 -10.33
N ILE A 432 -18.08 -0.66 -9.97
CA ILE A 432 -18.84 -0.90 -8.76
C ILE A 432 -18.19 -2.03 -7.96
N GLY A 433 -17.59 -1.71 -6.82
CA GLY A 433 -17.07 -2.67 -5.87
C GLY A 433 -18.11 -2.99 -4.79
N TYR A 434 -18.19 -4.25 -4.38
CA TYR A 434 -19.20 -4.72 -3.43
C TYR A 434 -18.65 -5.32 -2.14
N SER A 435 -17.35 -5.51 -2.06
CA SER A 435 -16.72 -6.22 -0.94
C SER A 435 -16.98 -5.58 0.43
N LYS A 436 -16.91 -4.25 0.52
CA LYS A 436 -17.03 -3.48 1.76
C LYS A 436 -18.49 -3.35 2.26
N LEU A 437 -19.45 -3.50 1.37
CA LEU A 437 -20.86 -3.23 1.68
C LEU A 437 -21.59 -4.50 2.16
N CYS A 438 -22.55 -4.36 3.06
CA CYS A 438 -23.51 -5.42 3.34
C CYS A 438 -24.56 -5.52 2.23
N SER A 439 -25.24 -6.65 2.12
CA SER A 439 -26.23 -6.91 1.06
C SER A 439 -27.34 -5.85 0.99
N GLU A 440 -27.81 -5.38 2.14
CA GLU A 440 -28.84 -4.32 2.23
C GLU A 440 -28.35 -3.01 1.60
N LYS A 441 -27.11 -2.58 1.93
CA LYS A 441 -26.53 -1.37 1.34
C LYS A 441 -26.27 -1.52 -0.16
N ILE A 442 -25.92 -2.72 -0.64
CA ILE A 442 -25.79 -3.00 -2.07
C ILE A 442 -27.12 -2.77 -2.78
N ILE A 443 -28.19 -3.41 -2.30
CA ILE A 443 -29.52 -3.28 -2.90
C ILE A 443 -30.00 -1.83 -2.88
N ASN A 444 -29.89 -1.16 -1.73
CA ASN A 444 -30.32 0.22 -1.58
C ASN A 444 -29.52 1.16 -2.51
N GLY A 445 -28.21 1.01 -2.54
CA GLY A 445 -27.37 1.81 -3.44
C GLY A 445 -27.70 1.60 -4.92
N LEU A 446 -27.94 0.36 -5.35
CA LEU A 446 -28.32 0.07 -6.73
C LEU A 446 -29.71 0.67 -7.07
N ARG A 447 -30.68 0.63 -6.15
CA ARG A 447 -32.00 1.26 -6.37
C ARG A 447 -31.89 2.77 -6.51
N ILE A 448 -31.06 3.41 -5.70
CA ILE A 448 -30.77 4.85 -5.85
C ILE A 448 -30.14 5.12 -7.23
N LEU A 449 -29.11 4.36 -7.62
CA LEU A 449 -28.46 4.52 -8.91
C LEU A 449 -29.43 4.33 -10.08
N LYS A 450 -30.30 3.30 -10.03
CA LYS A 450 -31.32 3.05 -11.02
C LYS A 450 -32.22 4.27 -11.26
N LYS A 451 -32.68 4.87 -10.16
CA LYS A 451 -33.53 6.07 -10.17
C LYS A 451 -32.81 7.28 -10.77
N VAL A 452 -31.61 7.63 -10.27
CA VAL A 452 -30.91 8.85 -10.67
C VAL A 452 -30.31 8.75 -12.07
N TRP A 453 -29.98 7.54 -12.53
CA TRP A 453 -29.53 7.27 -13.89
C TRP A 453 -30.67 7.03 -14.86
N LYS A 454 -31.94 7.08 -14.40
CA LYS A 454 -33.14 6.89 -15.21
C LYS A 454 -33.11 5.58 -16.01
N ILE A 455 -32.72 4.49 -15.36
CA ILE A 455 -32.64 3.17 -15.99
C ILE A 455 -34.01 2.51 -15.93
N GLU A 456 -34.49 2.04 -17.09
CA GLU A 456 -35.74 1.31 -17.21
C GLU A 456 -35.64 -0.12 -16.68
N GLU A 457 -36.80 -0.70 -16.28
CA GLU A 457 -36.87 -2.11 -15.93
C GLU A 457 -36.87 -2.98 -17.18
N ALA A 458 -36.15 -4.09 -17.11
CA ALA A 458 -36.33 -5.18 -18.05
C ALA A 458 -37.77 -5.71 -17.80
N GLY A 459 -38.66 -5.60 -18.81
CA GLY A 459 -40.00 -6.15 -18.70
C GLY A 459 -39.93 -7.64 -18.35
N ALA A 460 -40.89 -8.07 -17.51
CA ALA A 460 -41.08 -9.46 -17.12
C ALA A 460 -41.30 -10.37 -18.35
#